data_d3d8b0b397bb8fd7b3d32458fe9f7a7a
#
_entry.id   d3d8b0b397bb8fd7b3d32458fe9f7a7a
#
_cell.length_a   1.000
_cell.length_b   1.000
_cell.length_c   1.000
_cell.angle_alpha   90.00
_cell.angle_beta   90.00
_cell.angle_gamma   90.00
#
_symmetry.space_group_name_H-M   'P 1'
#
loop_
_entity.id
_entity.type
_entity.pdbx_description
1 polymer ?
#
loop_
_entity_poly.entity_id
_entity_poly.type
_entity_poly.pdbx_seq_one_letter_code
_entity_poly.pdbx_strand_id
1 'polypeptide(L)'
;EYAGFSDHTPWEKVNPNYKQINVKNALADKNSIFYYYQKLIELRHTMPVITNGRYALVPGNEEDEQIFAYTRQDDDTTLLVILNYTDETVNRHYNVPADAKLLISNYEDDQNDTIRPYEAKVYQY
;
A
#
# COMPACT_ATOMS: atom_id res chain seq x y z
N GLU A 1 -26.00 14.90 -12.19
CA GLU A 1 -26.54 15.45 -10.93
C GLU A 1 -26.38 14.42 -9.81
N TYR A 2 -26.21 14.86 -8.56
CA TYR A 2 -26.15 14.04 -7.33
C TYR A 2 -25.20 12.82 -7.41
N ALA A 3 -24.07 12.95 -8.11
CA ALA A 3 -23.06 11.90 -8.32
C ALA A 3 -23.59 10.62 -8.98
N GLY A 4 -24.76 10.67 -9.60
CA GLY A 4 -25.35 9.55 -10.32
C GLY A 4 -26.12 8.54 -9.48
N PHE A 5 -26.27 8.74 -8.18
CA PHE A 5 -27.00 7.81 -7.32
C PHE A 5 -28.40 8.28 -6.91
N SER A 6 -28.78 9.51 -7.28
CA SER A 6 -30.12 10.06 -7.04
C SER A 6 -30.53 10.96 -8.20
N ASP A 7 -31.82 11.00 -8.49
CA ASP A 7 -32.49 11.90 -9.45
C ASP A 7 -33.09 13.15 -8.78
N HIS A 8 -33.07 13.22 -7.46
CA HIS A 8 -33.55 14.32 -6.63
C HIS A 8 -32.59 14.61 -5.49
N THR A 9 -32.83 15.69 -4.72
CA THR A 9 -31.99 16.03 -3.56
C THR A 9 -31.99 14.87 -2.56
N PRO A 10 -30.84 14.19 -2.35
CA PRO A 10 -30.76 13.09 -1.40
C PRO A 10 -30.86 13.59 0.03
N TRP A 11 -31.33 12.73 0.94
CA TRP A 11 -31.41 13.05 2.37
C TRP A 11 -30.02 13.21 3.03
N GLU A 12 -28.99 12.56 2.48
CA GLU A 12 -27.60 12.78 2.83
C GLU A 12 -26.92 13.73 1.84
N LYS A 13 -26.06 14.57 2.37
CA LYS A 13 -25.32 15.55 1.58
C LYS A 13 -24.31 14.87 0.67
N VAL A 14 -24.36 15.13 -0.63
CA VAL A 14 -23.34 14.65 -1.58
C VAL A 14 -22.01 15.33 -1.29
N ASN A 15 -20.93 14.57 -1.17
CA ASN A 15 -19.59 15.12 -1.02
C ASN A 15 -19.24 15.97 -2.26
N PRO A 16 -18.89 17.26 -2.09
CA PRO A 16 -18.65 18.16 -3.22
C PRO A 16 -17.47 17.77 -4.11
N ASN A 17 -16.56 16.91 -3.63
CA ASN A 17 -15.40 16.43 -4.39
C ASN A 17 -15.73 15.37 -5.45
N TYR A 18 -16.99 14.91 -5.56
CA TYR A 18 -17.40 13.86 -6.52
C TYR A 18 -17.06 14.19 -7.97
N LYS A 19 -16.87 15.47 -8.30
CA LYS A 19 -16.48 15.91 -9.65
C LYS A 19 -15.04 15.53 -9.98
N GLN A 20 -14.16 15.45 -8.97
CA GLN A 20 -12.77 15.05 -9.10
C GLN A 20 -12.55 13.59 -8.69
N ILE A 21 -13.15 13.18 -7.56
CA ILE A 21 -12.99 11.83 -6.99
C ILE A 21 -14.23 11.02 -7.33
N ASN A 22 -14.12 10.19 -8.35
CA ASN A 22 -15.20 9.31 -8.81
C ASN A 22 -14.61 8.12 -9.59
N VAL A 23 -15.44 7.10 -9.79
CA VAL A 23 -15.04 5.85 -10.48
C VAL A 23 -14.55 6.11 -11.90
N LYS A 24 -15.18 7.02 -12.65
CA LYS A 24 -14.78 7.34 -14.02
C LYS A 24 -13.34 7.87 -14.08
N ASN A 25 -13.02 8.81 -13.20
CA ASN A 25 -11.66 9.36 -13.12
C ASN A 25 -10.66 8.33 -12.61
N ALA A 26 -11.03 7.54 -11.60
CA ALA A 26 -10.19 6.47 -11.08
C ALA A 26 -9.86 5.40 -12.14
N LEU A 27 -10.81 5.02 -12.98
CA LEU A 27 -10.58 4.08 -14.08
C LEU A 27 -9.72 4.66 -15.21
N ALA A 28 -9.73 5.97 -15.39
CA ALA A 28 -8.91 6.66 -16.40
C ALA A 28 -7.45 6.83 -15.95
N ASP A 29 -7.18 6.82 -14.65
CA ASP A 29 -5.85 7.00 -14.07
C ASP A 29 -5.29 5.66 -13.56
N LYS A 30 -4.24 5.13 -14.21
CA LYS A 30 -3.61 3.86 -13.83
C LYS A 30 -2.86 3.92 -12.48
N ASN A 31 -2.54 5.11 -12.00
CA ASN A 31 -1.91 5.33 -10.69
C ASN A 31 -2.94 5.63 -9.58
N SER A 32 -4.23 5.51 -9.87
CA SER A 32 -5.30 5.73 -8.91
C SER A 32 -5.33 4.67 -7.80
N ILE A 33 -5.94 5.04 -6.67
CA ILE A 33 -6.22 4.13 -5.56
C ILE A 33 -6.98 2.88 -6.03
N PHE A 34 -7.86 2.99 -7.05
CA PHE A 34 -8.58 1.85 -7.62
C PHE A 34 -7.62 0.74 -8.09
N TYR A 35 -6.62 1.08 -8.90
CA TYR A 35 -5.66 0.10 -9.41
C TYR A 35 -4.69 -0.39 -8.35
N TYR A 36 -4.35 0.45 -7.38
CA TYR A 36 -3.55 0.02 -6.22
C TYR A 36 -4.28 -1.07 -5.42
N TYR A 37 -5.56 -0.87 -5.11
CA TYR A 37 -6.39 -1.88 -4.45
C TYR A 37 -6.59 -3.14 -5.29
N GLN A 38 -6.82 -2.99 -6.59
CA GLN A 38 -6.91 -4.13 -7.51
C GLN A 38 -5.65 -4.99 -7.43
N LYS A 39 -4.46 -4.37 -7.41
CA LYS A 39 -3.19 -5.07 -7.26
C LYS A 39 -3.05 -5.77 -5.91
N LEU A 40 -3.43 -5.12 -4.82
CA LEU A 40 -3.42 -5.75 -3.48
C LEU A 40 -4.35 -6.98 -3.42
N ILE A 41 -5.53 -6.89 -4.01
CA ILE A 41 -6.48 -8.00 -4.09
C ILE A 41 -5.90 -9.15 -4.92
N GLU A 42 -5.31 -8.86 -6.08
CA GLU A 42 -4.62 -9.84 -6.92
C GLU A 42 -3.52 -10.57 -6.14
N LEU A 43 -2.62 -9.83 -5.47
CA LEU A 43 -1.56 -10.40 -4.65
C LEU A 43 -2.13 -11.32 -3.56
N ARG A 44 -3.19 -10.88 -2.87
CA ARG A 44 -3.85 -11.69 -1.84
C ARG A 44 -4.42 -13.01 -2.38
N HIS A 45 -4.94 -13.03 -3.60
CA HIS A 45 -5.48 -14.23 -4.23
C HIS A 45 -4.42 -15.16 -4.80
N THR A 46 -3.28 -14.60 -5.23
CA THR A 46 -2.24 -15.36 -5.94
C THR A 46 -1.07 -15.78 -5.06
N MET A 47 -0.91 -15.16 -3.88
CA MET A 47 0.21 -15.41 -2.97
C MET A 47 -0.26 -15.96 -1.61
N PRO A 48 -0.20 -17.29 -1.41
CA PRO A 48 -0.63 -17.91 -0.14
C PRO A 48 0.11 -17.39 1.10
N VAL A 49 1.36 -16.95 0.98
CA VAL A 49 2.13 -16.35 2.08
C VAL A 49 1.45 -15.14 2.71
N ILE A 50 0.64 -14.40 1.95
CA ILE A 50 -0.11 -13.23 2.48
C ILE A 50 -1.18 -13.68 3.49
N THR A 51 -1.82 -14.82 3.25
CA THR A 51 -2.90 -15.33 4.13
C THR A 51 -2.40 -16.32 5.17
N ASN A 52 -1.49 -17.21 4.80
CA ASN A 52 -1.07 -18.36 5.61
C ASN A 52 0.33 -18.18 6.23
N GLY A 53 1.16 -17.25 5.72
CA GLY A 53 2.51 -17.04 6.21
C GLY A 53 2.53 -16.56 7.67
N ARG A 54 3.60 -16.91 8.38
CA ARG A 54 3.84 -16.45 9.75
C ARG A 54 4.17 -14.96 9.75
N TYR A 55 3.53 -14.24 10.64
CA TYR A 55 3.81 -12.82 10.89
C TYR A 55 4.94 -12.65 11.89
N ALA A 56 5.85 -11.69 11.65
CA ALA A 56 6.82 -11.22 12.62
C ALA A 56 7.14 -9.73 12.38
N LEU A 57 7.26 -8.95 13.45
CA LEU A 57 7.83 -7.61 13.35
C LEU A 57 9.31 -7.69 12.96
N VAL A 58 9.78 -6.70 12.22
CA VAL A 58 11.21 -6.53 11.99
C VAL A 58 11.86 -6.13 13.31
N PRO A 59 12.98 -6.76 13.74
CA PRO A 59 13.64 -6.41 14.99
C PRO A 59 13.96 -4.92 15.09
N GLY A 60 13.62 -4.32 16.22
CA GLY A 60 13.78 -2.89 16.49
C GLY A 60 12.61 -2.02 16.01
N ASN A 61 11.54 -2.63 15.46
CA ASN A 61 10.35 -1.89 15.04
C ASN A 61 9.26 -1.82 16.13
N GLU A 62 9.49 -2.45 17.28
CA GLU A 62 8.52 -2.52 18.38
C GLU A 62 8.24 -1.15 19.01
N GLU A 63 9.23 -0.25 18.99
CA GLU A 63 9.15 1.11 19.54
C GLU A 63 9.27 2.19 18.46
N ASP A 64 9.18 1.82 17.18
CA ASP A 64 9.25 2.79 16.07
C ASP A 64 7.90 3.48 15.87
N GLU A 65 7.84 4.77 16.16
CA GLU A 65 6.61 5.57 16.06
C GLU A 65 6.32 6.06 14.62
N GLN A 66 7.28 5.94 13.70
CA GLN A 66 7.18 6.45 12.34
C GLN A 66 6.96 5.34 11.30
N ILE A 67 7.73 4.25 11.44
CA ILE A 67 7.72 3.16 10.48
C ILE A 67 7.10 1.92 11.11
N PHE A 68 6.21 1.27 10.37
CA PHE A 68 5.74 -0.06 10.68
C PHE A 68 6.31 -1.05 9.68
N ALA A 69 7.21 -1.91 10.14
CA ALA A 69 7.85 -2.91 9.30
C ALA A 69 7.65 -4.32 9.86
N TYR A 70 7.21 -5.23 9.00
CA TYR A 70 6.98 -6.63 9.37
C TYR A 70 7.23 -7.57 8.20
N THR A 71 7.36 -8.84 8.52
CA THR A 71 7.45 -9.91 7.54
C THR A 71 6.23 -10.83 7.57
N ARG A 72 5.90 -11.38 6.40
CA ARG A 72 5.06 -12.56 6.24
C ARG A 72 5.91 -13.62 5.60
N GLN A 73 6.02 -14.82 6.19
CA GLN A 73 6.90 -15.87 5.71
C GLN A 73 6.22 -17.23 5.74
N ASP A 74 6.39 -17.97 4.67
CA ASP A 74 6.15 -19.41 4.59
C ASP A 74 7.45 -20.16 4.26
N ASP A 75 7.38 -21.41 3.81
CA ASP A 75 8.56 -22.25 3.56
C ASP A 75 9.38 -21.79 2.35
N ASP A 76 8.75 -21.09 1.40
CA ASP A 76 9.33 -20.76 0.09
C ASP A 76 9.51 -19.25 -0.12
N THR A 77 8.80 -18.42 0.62
CA THR A 77 8.68 -16.97 0.32
C THR A 77 8.67 -16.14 1.59
N THR A 78 9.41 -15.05 1.57
CA THR A 78 9.32 -13.98 2.55
C THR A 78 8.80 -12.70 1.88
N LEU A 79 7.81 -12.07 2.50
CA LEU A 79 7.39 -10.71 2.19
C LEU A 79 7.87 -9.77 3.30
N LEU A 80 8.60 -8.73 2.94
CA LEU A 80 8.95 -7.62 3.82
C LEU A 80 8.06 -6.43 3.48
N VAL A 81 7.25 -6.03 4.44
CA VAL A 81 6.35 -4.88 4.33
C VAL A 81 6.92 -3.72 5.13
N ILE A 82 7.00 -2.54 4.52
CA ILE A 82 7.52 -1.31 5.14
C ILE A 82 6.52 -0.20 4.87
N LEU A 83 6.05 0.45 5.94
CA LEU A 83 5.01 1.48 5.90
C LEU A 83 5.45 2.69 6.73
N ASN A 84 5.50 3.86 6.12
CA ASN A 84 5.68 5.12 6.81
C ASN A 84 4.31 5.76 7.10
N TYR A 85 4.00 5.97 8.38
CA TYR A 85 2.73 6.57 8.82
C TYR A 85 2.80 8.10 9.00
N THR A 86 3.95 8.69 8.66
CA THR A 86 4.18 10.13 8.86
C THR A 86 4.31 10.88 7.54
N ASP A 87 4.20 12.20 7.61
CA ASP A 87 4.46 13.14 6.52
C ASP A 87 5.95 13.53 6.42
N GLU A 88 6.80 12.86 7.20
CA GLU A 88 8.25 13.06 7.21
C GLU A 88 8.97 12.02 6.34
N THR A 89 10.13 12.40 5.82
CA THR A 89 11.07 11.47 5.21
C THR A 89 11.92 10.84 6.30
N VAL A 90 11.90 9.52 6.39
CA VAL A 90 12.64 8.75 7.40
C VAL A 90 13.83 8.05 6.76
N ASN A 91 15.04 8.33 7.26
CA ASN A 91 16.25 7.60 6.86
C ASN A 91 16.36 6.34 7.72
N ARG A 92 15.98 5.20 7.12
CA ARG A 92 16.01 3.90 7.77
C ARG A 92 16.41 2.85 6.76
N HIS A 93 17.43 2.07 7.11
CA HIS A 93 17.89 0.97 6.27
C HIS A 93 17.22 -0.34 6.69
N TYR A 94 16.67 -1.04 5.72
CA TYR A 94 16.21 -2.41 5.87
C TYR A 94 17.08 -3.34 5.02
N ASN A 95 17.44 -4.49 5.59
CA ASN A 95 18.24 -5.48 4.88
C ASN A 95 17.37 -6.21 3.83
N VAL A 96 17.29 -5.62 2.66
CA VAL A 96 16.57 -6.17 1.49
C VAL A 96 17.61 -6.97 0.67
N PRO A 97 17.40 -8.29 0.46
CA PRO A 97 18.29 -9.09 -0.40
C PRO A 97 18.42 -8.52 -1.81
N ALA A 98 19.59 -8.69 -2.43
CA ALA A 98 19.86 -8.13 -3.76
C ALA A 98 18.99 -8.71 -4.87
N ASP A 99 18.43 -9.89 -4.67
CA ASP A 99 17.50 -10.60 -5.58
C ASP A 99 16.03 -10.37 -5.23
N ALA A 100 15.75 -9.60 -4.17
CA ALA A 100 14.38 -9.27 -3.79
C ALA A 100 13.66 -8.48 -4.88
N LYS A 101 12.38 -8.76 -5.05
CA LYS A 101 11.50 -8.08 -6.01
C LYS A 101 10.59 -7.11 -5.28
N LEU A 102 10.54 -5.86 -5.72
CA LEU A 102 9.50 -4.93 -5.32
C LEU A 102 8.16 -5.38 -5.94
N LEU A 103 7.22 -5.84 -5.11
CA LEU A 103 5.90 -6.29 -5.56
C LEU A 103 4.92 -5.15 -5.78
N ILE A 104 4.92 -4.19 -4.86
CA ILE A 104 4.03 -3.05 -4.87
C ILE A 104 4.65 -1.89 -4.08
N SER A 105 4.47 -0.70 -4.59
CA SER A 105 4.79 0.57 -3.92
C SER A 105 3.75 1.62 -4.34
N ASN A 106 3.51 2.62 -3.51
CA ASN A 106 2.72 3.79 -3.87
C ASN A 106 3.58 4.92 -4.47
N TYR A 107 4.88 4.68 -4.64
CA TYR A 107 5.81 5.55 -5.37
C TYR A 107 6.33 4.83 -6.62
N GLU A 108 6.67 5.59 -7.67
CA GLU A 108 7.10 5.03 -8.96
C GLU A 108 8.51 4.44 -8.94
N ASP A 109 9.40 5.00 -8.13
CA ASP A 109 10.78 4.56 -7.96
C ASP A 109 11.01 3.92 -6.58
N ASP A 110 12.01 3.08 -6.46
CA ASP A 110 12.41 2.46 -5.20
C ASP A 110 13.67 3.12 -4.62
N GLN A 111 13.60 3.50 -3.35
CA GLN A 111 14.73 4.05 -2.58
C GLN A 111 14.92 3.21 -1.33
N ASN A 112 16.08 2.52 -1.21
CA ASN A 112 16.29 1.51 -0.16
C ASN A 112 16.64 2.10 1.21
N ASP A 113 17.27 3.28 1.25
CA ASP A 113 17.75 3.89 2.50
C ASP A 113 16.89 5.06 2.98
N THR A 114 15.87 5.40 2.21
CA THR A 114 14.98 6.52 2.48
C THR A 114 13.55 6.07 2.31
N ILE A 115 12.73 6.31 3.32
CA ILE A 115 11.30 6.01 3.30
C ILE A 115 10.56 7.34 3.30
N ARG A 116 9.90 7.62 2.19
CA ARG A 116 9.24 8.91 1.93
C ARG A 116 7.94 9.06 2.71
N PRO A 117 7.38 10.26 2.82
CA PRO A 117 6.09 10.49 3.48
C PRO A 117 5.00 9.53 2.99
N TYR A 118 4.35 8.84 3.91
CA TYR A 118 3.27 7.88 3.63
C TYR A 118 3.65 6.79 2.61
N GLU A 119 4.94 6.48 2.48
CA GLU A 119 5.40 5.42 1.59
C GLU A 119 5.02 4.04 2.13
N ALA A 120 4.46 3.23 1.25
CA ALA A 120 4.12 1.84 1.50
C ALA A 120 4.75 0.97 0.42
N LYS A 121 5.60 0.01 0.82
CA LYS A 121 6.26 -0.89 -0.12
C LYS A 121 6.38 -2.31 0.42
N VAL A 122 6.35 -3.27 -0.50
CA VAL A 122 6.45 -4.70 -0.19
C VAL A 122 7.48 -5.34 -1.10
N TYR A 123 8.49 -5.95 -0.50
CA TYR A 123 9.48 -6.78 -1.18
C TYR A 123 9.15 -8.27 -1.01
N GLN A 124 9.48 -9.05 -2.04
CA GLN A 124 9.44 -10.51 -2.03
C GLN A 124 10.86 -11.07 -2.24
N TYR A 125 11.24 -12.04 -1.46
CA TYR A 125 12.46 -12.84 -1.61
C TYR A 125 12.29 -14.23 -0.99
#